data_a08396ee0777756085f02454ef3dff64
#
_entry.id   a08396ee0777756085f02454ef3dff64
#
_cell.length_a   1.000
_cell.length_b   1.000
_cell.length_c   1.000
_cell.angle_alpha   90.00
_cell.angle_beta   90.00
_cell.angle_gamma   90.00
#
_symmetry.space_group_name_H-M   'P 1'
#
loop_
_entity.id
_entity.type
_entity.pdbx_description
1 polymer ?
#
loop_
_entity_poly.entity_id
_entity_poly.type
_entity_poly.pdbx_seq_one_letter_code
_entity_poly.pdbx_strand_id
1 'polypeptide(L)'
;MITTLKNEAPRAHMPSGVSDPLASKISWQPLVNGGTGGRGCKLIKVGDAKVEFRSTHAFILLPTMLLLAGLPVIWAGVRSPLSQGIGPLILGLLSFCVGAIYLYFQTTRSVFDKQSGIFTKTRRSLNASGNLERAPQKVNLSDIHALQLLAKSLRSRGSSGFKCYELNLVFENAGRINIANHGNLQLIREDAANLAAFLGKPIWDAIV
;
A
#
# COMPACT_ATOMS: atom_id res chain seq x y z
N MET A 1 23.43 9.81 14.35
CA MET A 1 22.37 10.26 15.27
C MET A 1 21.04 10.20 14.50
N ILE A 2 20.33 9.09 14.60
CA ILE A 2 19.08 8.83 13.86
C ILE A 2 17.95 9.50 14.65
N THR A 3 17.50 10.67 14.19
CA THR A 3 16.40 11.40 14.82
C THR A 3 15.08 10.74 14.42
N THR A 4 14.47 10.04 15.33
CA THR A 4 13.14 9.44 15.22
C THR A 4 12.13 10.54 14.88
N LEU A 5 11.48 10.43 13.72
CA LEU A 5 10.36 11.28 13.31
C LEU A 5 9.20 11.02 14.28
N LYS A 6 8.90 12.01 15.12
CA LYS A 6 7.74 11.97 16.02
C LYS A 6 6.49 12.18 15.17
N ASN A 7 5.77 11.10 14.91
CA ASN A 7 4.51 11.10 14.20
C ASN A 7 3.43 11.62 15.15
N GLU A 8 3.16 12.91 15.14
CA GLU A 8 1.97 13.48 15.78
C GLU A 8 0.79 13.30 14.81
N ALA A 9 0.38 12.04 14.64
CA ALA A 9 -0.91 11.79 14.02
C ALA A 9 -2.01 12.32 14.95
N PRO A 10 -3.02 13.08 14.46
CA PRO A 10 -4.20 13.38 15.24
C PRO A 10 -4.74 12.07 15.79
N ARG A 11 -5.05 12.04 17.09
CA ARG A 11 -5.61 10.84 17.74
C ARG A 11 -6.94 10.56 17.04
N ALA A 12 -6.95 9.56 16.16
CA ALA A 12 -8.18 9.11 15.56
C ALA A 12 -9.04 8.51 16.69
N HIS A 13 -10.18 9.10 16.93
CA HIS A 13 -11.16 8.63 17.89
C HIS A 13 -12.15 7.71 17.18
N MET A 14 -12.74 6.80 17.93
CA MET A 14 -13.89 6.02 17.47
C MET A 14 -14.98 6.96 16.96
N PRO A 15 -15.53 6.76 15.74
CA PRO A 15 -16.60 7.60 15.23
C PRO A 15 -17.84 7.49 16.12
N SER A 16 -18.49 8.61 16.38
CA SER A 16 -19.69 8.69 17.25
C SER A 16 -20.90 7.88 16.76
N GLY A 17 -20.88 7.39 15.51
CA GLY A 17 -21.94 6.58 14.91
C GLY A 17 -21.72 5.06 14.93
N VAL A 18 -20.60 4.57 15.47
CA VAL A 18 -20.30 3.14 15.54
C VAL A 18 -20.67 2.59 16.89
N SER A 19 -21.77 1.82 16.96
CA SER A 19 -22.27 1.18 18.19
C SER A 19 -21.77 -0.25 18.39
N ASP A 20 -20.83 -0.70 17.60
CA ASP A 20 -20.29 -2.07 17.65
C ASP A 20 -19.34 -2.24 18.85
N PRO A 21 -19.57 -3.26 19.72
CA PRO A 21 -18.71 -3.52 20.89
C PRO A 21 -17.23 -3.77 20.52
N LEU A 22 -16.97 -4.32 19.34
CA LEU A 22 -15.62 -4.57 18.87
C LEU A 22 -14.87 -3.28 18.54
N ALA A 23 -15.59 -2.24 18.11
CA ALA A 23 -15.00 -0.94 17.79
C ALA A 23 -14.32 -0.26 19.00
N SER A 24 -14.78 -0.54 20.20
CA SER A 24 -14.14 -0.07 21.45
C SER A 24 -12.87 -0.82 21.83
N LYS A 25 -12.70 -2.04 21.30
CA LYS A 25 -11.55 -2.93 21.60
C LYS A 25 -10.40 -2.78 20.61
N ILE A 26 -10.62 -2.15 19.47
CA ILE A 26 -9.58 -1.96 18.45
C ILE A 26 -8.87 -0.62 18.61
N SER A 27 -7.64 -0.54 18.08
CA SER A 27 -6.94 0.73 17.96
C SER A 27 -7.46 1.55 16.77
N TRP A 28 -7.63 2.85 16.97
CA TRP A 28 -7.95 3.82 15.90
C TRP A 28 -6.73 4.57 15.38
N GLN A 29 -5.53 4.09 15.71
CA GLN A 29 -4.28 4.62 15.17
C GLN A 29 -3.97 3.94 13.81
N PRO A 30 -3.38 4.66 12.83
CA PRO A 30 -2.93 4.08 11.59
C PRO A 30 -1.96 2.91 11.80
N LEU A 31 -2.08 1.87 10.98
CA LEU A 31 -1.21 0.69 11.02
C LEU A 31 0.13 0.91 10.30
N VAL A 32 0.15 1.78 9.29
CA VAL A 32 1.31 1.97 8.41
C VAL A 32 1.87 3.37 8.59
N ASN A 33 3.17 3.48 8.90
CA ASN A 33 3.86 4.77 9.09
C ASN A 33 4.16 5.53 7.78
N GLY A 34 3.88 4.94 6.63
CA GLY A 34 4.07 5.55 5.30
C GLY A 34 2.76 5.77 4.58
N GLY A 35 2.84 6.39 3.42
CA GLY A 35 1.70 6.61 2.53
C GLY A 35 2.10 7.45 1.33
N THR A 36 1.19 7.57 0.38
CA THR A 36 1.38 8.36 -0.83
C THR A 36 0.33 9.47 -0.89
N GLY A 37 0.72 10.65 -1.39
CA GLY A 37 -0.22 11.76 -1.64
C GLY A 37 -1.15 11.50 -2.83
N GLY A 38 -0.86 10.49 -3.66
CA GLY A 38 -1.66 10.08 -4.80
C GLY A 38 -2.45 8.79 -4.58
N ARG A 39 -3.17 8.33 -5.60
CA ARG A 39 -3.86 7.05 -5.61
C ARG A 39 -2.89 5.92 -5.96
N GLY A 40 -2.29 5.28 -4.96
CA GLY A 40 -1.33 4.18 -5.15
C GLY A 40 -1.96 2.87 -5.65
N CYS A 41 -3.20 2.60 -5.27
CA CYS A 41 -3.95 1.41 -5.68
C CYS A 41 -5.44 1.75 -5.90
N LYS A 42 -6.13 0.86 -6.59
CA LYS A 42 -7.59 0.92 -6.82
C LYS A 42 -8.20 -0.46 -6.70
N LEU A 43 -9.46 -0.51 -6.25
CA LEU A 43 -10.26 -1.73 -6.27
C LEU A 43 -10.71 -2.03 -7.70
N ILE A 44 -10.56 -3.27 -8.13
CA ILE A 44 -10.96 -3.75 -9.45
C ILE A 44 -11.81 -5.00 -9.28
N LYS A 45 -12.95 -5.04 -9.97
CA LYS A 45 -13.79 -6.24 -10.08
C LYS A 45 -13.17 -7.16 -11.15
N VAL A 46 -12.86 -8.41 -10.77
CA VAL A 46 -12.28 -9.45 -11.65
C VAL A 46 -13.28 -10.57 -11.89
N GLY A 47 -14.53 -10.22 -12.10
CA GLY A 47 -15.67 -11.14 -12.18
C GLY A 47 -16.61 -10.96 -11.00
N ASP A 48 -17.69 -11.78 -10.95
CA ASP A 48 -18.73 -11.57 -9.94
C ASP A 48 -18.34 -12.04 -8.54
N ALA A 49 -17.45 -13.01 -8.45
CA ALA A 49 -17.01 -13.58 -7.17
C ALA A 49 -15.64 -13.08 -6.70
N LYS A 50 -14.98 -12.16 -7.45
CA LYS A 50 -13.60 -11.77 -7.14
C LYS A 50 -13.35 -10.28 -7.34
N VAL A 51 -12.78 -9.64 -6.32
CA VAL A 51 -12.29 -8.26 -6.40
C VAL A 51 -10.85 -8.19 -5.87
N GLU A 52 -10.08 -7.24 -6.38
CA GLU A 52 -8.69 -7.07 -5.94
C GLU A 52 -8.25 -5.61 -5.96
N PHE A 53 -7.36 -5.25 -5.02
CA PHE A 53 -6.62 -4.01 -5.10
C PHE A 53 -5.38 -4.19 -5.97
N ARG A 54 -5.29 -3.37 -7.01
CA ARG A 54 -4.11 -3.27 -7.90
C ARG A 54 -3.47 -1.90 -7.83
N SER A 55 -2.16 -1.86 -7.99
CA SER A 55 -1.44 -0.59 -8.18
C SER A 55 -1.96 0.15 -9.40
N THR A 56 -2.08 1.47 -9.31
CA THR A 56 -2.49 2.31 -10.43
C THR A 56 -1.39 2.44 -11.47
N HIS A 57 -1.77 2.64 -12.73
CA HIS A 57 -0.79 2.78 -13.83
C HIS A 57 0.22 3.91 -13.59
N ALA A 58 -0.21 5.04 -12.99
CA ALA A 58 0.68 6.15 -12.67
C ALA A 58 1.84 5.74 -11.74
N PHE A 59 1.58 4.84 -10.78
CA PHE A 59 2.61 4.34 -9.86
C PHE A 59 3.53 3.30 -10.48
N ILE A 60 3.11 2.63 -11.55
CA ILE A 60 3.93 1.65 -12.28
C ILE A 60 4.75 2.34 -13.36
N LEU A 61 4.25 3.42 -13.95
CA LEU A 61 4.86 4.08 -15.11
C LEU A 61 6.26 4.62 -14.80
N LEU A 62 6.41 5.39 -13.70
CA LEU A 62 7.70 6.00 -13.35
C LEU A 62 8.82 4.95 -13.15
N PRO A 63 8.67 3.90 -12.32
CA PRO A 63 9.72 2.90 -12.17
C PRO A 63 9.96 2.09 -13.45
N THR A 64 8.92 1.88 -14.28
CA THR A 64 9.10 1.25 -15.60
C THR A 64 9.95 2.13 -16.52
N MET A 65 9.71 3.44 -16.53
CA MET A 65 10.54 4.38 -17.30
C MET A 65 11.99 4.39 -16.83
N LEU A 66 12.24 4.38 -15.51
CA LEU A 66 13.60 4.29 -14.97
C LEU A 66 14.32 3.00 -15.39
N LEU A 67 13.59 1.87 -15.34
CA LEU A 67 14.13 0.58 -15.76
C LEU A 67 14.47 0.58 -17.26
N LEU A 68 13.55 1.05 -18.09
CA LEU A 68 13.76 1.08 -19.55
C LEU A 68 14.83 2.10 -19.97
N ALA A 69 14.89 3.26 -19.31
CA ALA A 69 15.91 4.29 -19.57
C ALA A 69 17.33 3.83 -19.18
N GLY A 70 17.46 2.96 -18.18
CA GLY A 70 18.73 2.39 -17.77
C GLY A 70 19.38 1.54 -18.87
N LEU A 71 18.59 0.80 -19.68
CA LEU A 71 19.11 -0.12 -20.71
C LEU A 71 19.99 0.54 -21.78
N PRO A 72 19.54 1.60 -22.49
CA PRO A 72 20.38 2.26 -23.48
C PRO A 72 21.63 2.93 -22.87
N VAL A 73 21.56 3.40 -21.63
CA VAL A 73 22.70 3.99 -20.93
C VAL A 73 23.73 2.92 -20.58
N ILE A 74 23.30 1.74 -20.13
CA ILE A 74 24.18 0.57 -19.92
C ILE A 74 24.83 0.18 -21.25
N TRP A 75 24.04 0.08 -22.31
CA TRP A 75 24.54 -0.30 -23.64
C TRP A 75 25.60 0.69 -24.16
N ALA A 76 25.36 2.00 -24.01
CA ALA A 76 26.33 3.03 -24.37
C ALA A 76 27.62 2.90 -23.55
N GLY A 77 27.51 2.65 -22.23
CA GLY A 77 28.66 2.45 -21.35
C GLY A 77 29.52 1.25 -21.74
N VAL A 78 28.87 0.12 -22.11
CA VAL A 78 29.59 -1.10 -22.55
C VAL A 78 30.31 -0.90 -23.89
N ARG A 79 29.74 -0.07 -24.79
CA ARG A 79 30.31 0.22 -26.12
C ARG A 79 31.42 1.27 -26.13
N SER A 80 31.52 2.06 -25.07
CA SER A 80 32.54 3.12 -24.95
C SER A 80 33.89 2.59 -24.47
N PRO A 81 35.02 3.25 -24.78
CA PRO A 81 36.30 2.96 -24.15
C PRO A 81 36.19 3.00 -22.65
N LEU A 82 36.97 2.16 -21.94
CA LEU A 82 36.85 1.96 -20.48
C LEU A 82 36.90 3.27 -19.68
N SER A 83 37.75 4.22 -20.09
CA SER A 83 37.88 5.53 -19.44
C SER A 83 36.63 6.42 -19.55
N GLN A 84 35.78 6.19 -20.55
CA GLN A 84 34.56 7.00 -20.82
C GLN A 84 33.28 6.21 -20.52
N GLY A 85 33.34 4.89 -20.52
CA GLY A 85 32.19 4.02 -20.36
C GLY A 85 31.78 3.73 -18.92
N ILE A 86 32.70 3.86 -17.95
CA ILE A 86 32.43 3.52 -16.54
C ILE A 86 31.30 4.39 -15.95
N GLY A 87 31.30 5.69 -16.21
CA GLY A 87 30.28 6.60 -15.69
C GLY A 87 28.87 6.25 -16.20
N PRO A 88 28.63 6.20 -17.50
CA PRO A 88 27.36 5.74 -18.07
C PRO A 88 26.95 4.35 -17.60
N LEU A 89 27.88 3.39 -17.51
CA LEU A 89 27.57 2.04 -17.05
C LEU A 89 27.00 2.03 -15.63
N ILE A 90 27.69 2.74 -14.69
CA ILE A 90 27.22 2.84 -13.30
C ILE A 90 25.87 3.53 -13.24
N LEU A 91 25.67 4.64 -13.96
CA LEU A 91 24.41 5.39 -13.97
C LEU A 91 23.26 4.54 -14.52
N GLY A 92 23.48 3.83 -15.61
CA GLY A 92 22.48 2.96 -16.23
C GLY A 92 22.10 1.78 -15.33
N LEU A 93 23.09 1.12 -14.70
CA LEU A 93 22.86 0.06 -13.72
C LEU A 93 22.08 0.56 -12.51
N LEU A 94 22.44 1.74 -11.98
CA LEU A 94 21.72 2.34 -10.85
C LEU A 94 20.27 2.61 -11.20
N SER A 95 20.01 3.25 -12.35
CA SER A 95 18.64 3.54 -12.84
C SER A 95 17.84 2.25 -13.02
N PHE A 96 18.41 1.23 -13.65
CA PHE A 96 17.78 -0.07 -13.86
C PHE A 96 17.45 -0.76 -12.53
N CYS A 97 18.41 -0.83 -11.59
CA CYS A 97 18.21 -1.47 -10.28
C CYS A 97 17.15 -0.74 -9.46
N VAL A 98 17.17 0.59 -9.42
CA VAL A 98 16.15 1.39 -8.72
C VAL A 98 14.77 1.14 -9.30
N GLY A 99 14.63 1.16 -10.64
CA GLY A 99 13.37 0.86 -11.31
C GLY A 99 12.86 -0.55 -11.00
N ALA A 100 13.75 -1.56 -11.06
CA ALA A 100 13.41 -2.95 -10.79
C ALA A 100 12.98 -3.17 -9.32
N ILE A 101 13.72 -2.63 -8.36
CA ILE A 101 13.41 -2.71 -6.93
C ILE A 101 12.06 -2.05 -6.65
N TYR A 102 11.83 -0.86 -7.23
CA TYR A 102 10.58 -0.13 -7.01
C TYR A 102 9.38 -0.89 -7.58
N LEU A 103 9.46 -1.43 -8.80
CA LEU A 103 8.43 -2.30 -9.39
C LEU A 103 8.18 -3.54 -8.54
N TYR A 104 9.24 -4.17 -8.05
CA TYR A 104 9.14 -5.34 -7.22
C TYR A 104 8.31 -5.10 -5.97
N PHE A 105 8.54 -3.99 -5.25
CA PHE A 105 7.78 -3.67 -4.03
C PHE A 105 6.36 -3.16 -4.32
N GLN A 106 6.12 -2.54 -5.46
CA GLN A 106 4.80 -1.98 -5.81
C GLN A 106 3.79 -3.02 -6.30
N THR A 107 4.20 -4.22 -6.65
CA THR A 107 3.29 -5.25 -7.19
C THR A 107 2.55 -6.07 -6.11
N THR A 108 2.37 -5.50 -4.91
CA THR A 108 1.55 -6.13 -3.86
C THR A 108 0.08 -6.13 -4.25
N ARG A 109 -0.57 -7.28 -4.19
CA ARG A 109 -1.99 -7.43 -4.47
C ARG A 109 -2.75 -7.88 -3.22
N SER A 110 -3.93 -7.32 -3.01
CA SER A 110 -4.90 -7.78 -2.02
C SER A 110 -6.11 -8.33 -2.76
N VAL A 111 -6.34 -9.63 -2.69
CA VAL A 111 -7.36 -10.35 -3.45
C VAL A 111 -8.42 -10.89 -2.51
N PHE A 112 -9.68 -10.64 -2.83
CA PHE A 112 -10.85 -11.15 -2.14
C PHE A 112 -11.60 -12.07 -3.10
N ASP A 113 -11.70 -13.34 -2.76
CA ASP A 113 -12.30 -14.37 -3.60
C ASP A 113 -13.42 -15.09 -2.84
N LYS A 114 -14.67 -14.85 -3.27
CA LYS A 114 -15.84 -15.47 -2.66
C LYS A 114 -15.99 -16.95 -2.98
N GLN A 115 -15.44 -17.42 -4.12
CA GLN A 115 -15.52 -18.85 -4.48
C GLN A 115 -14.67 -19.69 -3.52
N SER A 116 -13.45 -19.22 -3.23
CA SER A 116 -12.60 -19.91 -2.25
C SER A 116 -12.89 -19.51 -0.80
N GLY A 117 -13.66 -18.43 -0.58
CA GLY A 117 -13.92 -17.88 0.74
C GLY A 117 -12.70 -17.23 1.39
N ILE A 118 -11.64 -16.88 0.61
CA ILE A 118 -10.34 -16.49 1.14
C ILE A 118 -9.97 -15.07 0.69
N PHE A 119 -9.48 -14.27 1.65
CA PHE A 119 -8.68 -13.09 1.42
C PHE A 119 -7.21 -13.48 1.33
N THR A 120 -6.51 -12.97 0.32
CA THR A 120 -5.07 -13.18 0.17
C THR A 120 -4.37 -11.84 -0.05
N LYS A 121 -3.40 -11.51 0.82
CA LYS A 121 -2.49 -10.37 0.61
C LYS A 121 -1.09 -10.92 0.39
N THR A 122 -0.53 -10.64 -0.79
CA THR A 122 0.88 -10.94 -1.05
C THR A 122 1.73 -9.87 -0.36
N ARG A 123 2.35 -10.22 0.76
CA ARG A 123 3.31 -9.37 1.46
C ARG A 123 4.72 -9.74 1.01
N ARG A 124 5.48 -8.73 0.62
CA ARG A 124 6.93 -8.86 0.41
C ARG A 124 7.61 -8.10 1.52
N SER A 125 8.36 -8.78 2.35
CA SER A 125 9.11 -8.17 3.45
C SER A 125 10.49 -8.80 3.52
N LEU A 126 11.47 -8.03 4.00
CA LEU A 126 12.74 -8.58 4.40
C LEU A 126 12.56 -9.15 5.82
N ASN A 127 12.93 -10.41 6.03
CA ASN A 127 12.97 -10.97 7.37
C ASN A 127 14.16 -10.40 8.17
N ALA A 128 14.26 -10.74 9.46
CA ALA A 128 15.33 -10.28 10.32
C ALA A 128 16.75 -10.66 9.83
N SER A 129 16.85 -11.64 8.92
CA SER A 129 18.10 -12.10 8.30
C SER A 129 18.37 -11.43 6.94
N GLY A 130 17.57 -10.43 6.53
CA GLY A 130 17.72 -9.75 5.24
C GLY A 130 17.26 -10.55 4.02
N ASN A 131 16.67 -11.74 4.21
CA ASN A 131 16.13 -12.55 3.13
C ASN A 131 14.73 -12.08 2.74
N LEU A 132 14.46 -12.11 1.43
CA LEU A 132 13.18 -11.72 0.89
C LEU A 132 12.14 -12.80 1.16
N GLU A 133 11.23 -12.52 2.10
CA GLU A 133 10.15 -13.44 2.43
C GLU A 133 8.88 -13.07 1.67
N ARG A 134 8.38 -14.02 0.90
CA ARG A 134 7.12 -13.90 0.17
C ARG A 134 6.08 -14.80 0.83
N ALA A 135 5.62 -14.38 2.00
CA ALA A 135 4.54 -15.08 2.68
C ALA A 135 3.19 -14.44 2.29
N PRO A 136 2.30 -15.15 1.57
CA PRO A 136 0.94 -14.69 1.37
C PRO A 136 0.20 -14.80 2.71
N GLN A 137 -0.31 -13.67 3.20
CA GLN A 137 -1.23 -13.67 4.31
C GLN A 137 -2.60 -14.10 3.79
N LYS A 138 -3.08 -15.26 4.28
CA LYS A 138 -4.40 -15.81 3.94
C LYS A 138 -5.30 -15.74 5.16
N VAL A 139 -6.53 -15.27 4.96
CA VAL A 139 -7.56 -15.17 6.01
C VAL A 139 -8.90 -15.51 5.38
N ASN A 140 -9.80 -16.19 6.11
CA ASN A 140 -11.14 -16.44 5.63
C ASN A 140 -11.93 -15.13 5.54
N LEU A 141 -12.75 -14.98 4.51
CA LEU A 141 -13.61 -13.82 4.36
C LEU A 141 -14.67 -13.72 5.47
N SER A 142 -15.07 -14.86 6.05
CA SER A 142 -15.96 -14.94 7.21
C SER A 142 -15.40 -14.21 8.43
N ASP A 143 -14.09 -14.29 8.64
CA ASP A 143 -13.40 -13.73 9.80
C ASP A 143 -13.28 -12.20 9.75
N ILE A 144 -13.58 -11.60 8.58
CA ILE A 144 -13.63 -10.14 8.43
C ILE A 144 -14.91 -9.63 9.09
N HIS A 145 -14.76 -8.76 10.09
CA HIS A 145 -15.88 -8.15 10.82
C HIS A 145 -16.33 -6.83 10.20
N ALA A 146 -15.38 -5.93 9.92
CA ALA A 146 -15.65 -4.59 9.39
C ALA A 146 -14.49 -4.06 8.53
N LEU A 147 -14.77 -2.97 7.81
CA LEU A 147 -13.77 -2.14 7.14
C LEU A 147 -13.55 -0.87 7.97
N GLN A 148 -12.29 -0.51 8.24
CA GLN A 148 -11.94 0.69 9.00
C GLN A 148 -11.23 1.70 8.10
N LEU A 149 -11.77 2.93 8.04
CA LEU A 149 -11.15 4.08 7.35
C LEU A 149 -10.53 5.03 8.37
N LEU A 150 -9.26 5.36 8.15
CA LEU A 150 -8.50 6.26 9.02
C LEU A 150 -7.81 7.36 8.20
N ALA A 151 -7.71 8.57 8.77
CA ALA A 151 -6.87 9.64 8.25
C ALA A 151 -5.55 9.69 9.01
N LYS A 152 -4.46 10.01 8.28
CA LYS A 152 -3.16 10.31 8.86
C LYS A 152 -2.51 11.51 8.16
N SER A 153 -1.81 12.33 8.93
CA SER A 153 -0.98 13.40 8.40
C SER A 153 0.46 12.93 8.32
N LEU A 154 1.03 13.00 7.14
CA LEU A 154 2.44 12.71 6.92
C LEU A 154 3.19 14.03 6.76
N ARG A 155 4.09 14.33 7.68
CA ARG A 155 4.98 15.49 7.62
C ARG A 155 6.39 15.04 7.28
N SER A 156 6.97 15.61 6.23
CA SER A 156 8.39 15.53 5.96
C SER A 156 9.08 16.80 6.45
N ARG A 157 10.34 16.68 6.88
CA ARG A 157 11.13 17.81 7.37
C ARG A 157 11.24 18.87 6.26
N GLY A 158 10.69 20.09 6.50
CA GLY A 158 10.74 21.20 5.54
C GLY A 158 9.62 21.23 4.48
N SER A 159 8.60 20.36 4.57
CA SER A 159 7.46 20.32 3.64
C SER A 159 6.14 20.52 4.38
N SER A 160 5.19 21.21 3.73
CA SER A 160 3.79 21.20 4.15
C SER A 160 3.30 19.75 4.11
N GLY A 161 2.93 19.19 5.27
CA GLY A 161 2.45 17.82 5.38
C GLY A 161 1.25 17.57 4.46
N PHE A 162 1.08 16.33 4.00
CA PHE A 162 -0.10 15.94 3.23
C PHE A 162 -0.94 14.92 4.00
N LYS A 163 -2.25 14.93 3.74
CA LYS A 163 -3.18 13.94 4.29
C LYS A 163 -3.09 12.66 3.46
N CYS A 164 -3.07 11.54 4.15
CA CYS A 164 -3.14 10.21 3.57
C CYS A 164 -4.22 9.42 4.31
N TYR A 165 -4.91 8.56 3.62
CA TYR A 165 -6.02 7.77 4.13
C TYR A 165 -5.67 6.30 4.07
N GLU A 166 -6.11 5.56 5.07
CA GLU A 166 -5.80 4.16 5.26
C GLU A 166 -7.09 3.35 5.35
N LEU A 167 -7.19 2.31 4.54
CA LEU A 167 -8.27 1.33 4.60
C LEU A 167 -7.73 0.02 5.18
N ASN A 168 -8.36 -0.43 6.27
CA ASN A 168 -7.99 -1.64 6.99
C ASN A 168 -9.16 -2.63 7.03
N LEU A 169 -8.85 -3.93 7.02
CA LEU A 169 -9.75 -4.98 7.48
C LEU A 169 -9.67 -5.07 8.99
N VAL A 170 -10.79 -5.24 9.63
CA VAL A 170 -10.92 -5.57 11.06
C VAL A 170 -11.48 -6.98 11.16
N PHE A 171 -10.88 -7.79 12.02
CA PHE A 171 -11.28 -9.18 12.27
C PHE A 171 -11.97 -9.32 13.61
N GLU A 172 -12.74 -10.39 13.79
CA GLU A 172 -13.48 -10.69 15.04
C GLU A 172 -12.56 -10.78 16.28
N ASN A 173 -11.31 -11.17 16.09
CA ASN A 173 -10.29 -11.22 17.15
C ASN A 173 -9.65 -9.85 17.45
N ALA A 174 -10.23 -8.74 17.00
CA ALA A 174 -9.69 -7.38 17.07
C ALA A 174 -8.37 -7.15 16.30
N GLY A 175 -7.90 -8.12 15.51
CA GLY A 175 -6.78 -7.97 14.60
C GLY A 175 -7.13 -7.04 13.44
N ARG A 176 -6.11 -6.38 12.87
CA ARG A 176 -6.29 -5.48 11.72
C ARG A 176 -5.22 -5.70 10.66
N ILE A 177 -5.62 -5.60 9.40
CA ILE A 177 -4.70 -5.67 8.24
C ILE A 177 -4.96 -4.46 7.34
N ASN A 178 -3.92 -3.67 7.08
CA ASN A 178 -4.01 -2.61 6.07
C ASN A 178 -4.12 -3.20 4.67
N ILE A 179 -5.04 -2.69 3.84
CA ILE A 179 -5.25 -3.16 2.46
C ILE A 179 -5.02 -2.09 1.40
N ALA A 180 -5.22 -0.81 1.75
CA ALA A 180 -4.99 0.30 0.82
C ALA A 180 -4.57 1.57 1.57
N ASN A 181 -3.74 2.39 0.89
CA ASN A 181 -3.34 3.71 1.34
C ASN A 181 -3.28 4.66 0.15
N HIS A 182 -3.93 5.83 0.22
CA HIS A 182 -3.74 6.89 -0.77
C HIS A 182 -4.26 8.26 -0.30
N GLY A 183 -3.83 9.33 -0.99
CA GLY A 183 -4.09 10.71 -0.58
C GLY A 183 -5.45 11.29 -1.03
N ASN A 184 -6.29 10.54 -1.76
CA ASN A 184 -7.59 11.02 -2.20
C ASN A 184 -8.71 10.40 -1.38
N LEU A 185 -9.40 11.23 -0.58
CA LEU A 185 -10.46 10.80 0.33
C LEU A 185 -11.68 10.21 -0.40
N GLN A 186 -12.12 10.86 -1.46
CA GLN A 186 -13.31 10.41 -2.19
C GLN A 186 -13.09 9.02 -2.80
N LEU A 187 -11.96 8.83 -3.44
CA LEU A 187 -11.64 7.56 -4.11
C LEU A 187 -11.44 6.40 -3.12
N ILE A 188 -10.87 6.64 -1.93
CA ILE A 188 -10.76 5.56 -0.94
C ILE A 188 -12.10 5.23 -0.29
N ARG A 189 -13.00 6.22 -0.15
CA ARG A 189 -14.38 5.98 0.29
C ARG A 189 -15.17 5.18 -0.73
N GLU A 190 -15.02 5.47 -2.03
CA GLU A 190 -15.62 4.69 -3.12
C GLU A 190 -15.11 3.24 -3.13
N ASP A 191 -13.78 3.06 -3.05
CA ASP A 191 -13.17 1.73 -2.99
C ASP A 191 -13.65 0.95 -1.74
N ALA A 192 -13.76 1.63 -0.58
CA ALA A 192 -14.28 1.03 0.65
C ALA A 192 -15.77 0.66 0.54
N ALA A 193 -16.61 1.52 -0.05
CA ALA A 193 -18.03 1.25 -0.24
C ALA A 193 -18.25 0.05 -1.18
N ASN A 194 -17.50 -0.01 -2.28
CA ASN A 194 -17.57 -1.12 -3.23
C ASN A 194 -17.10 -2.44 -2.60
N LEU A 195 -16.05 -2.41 -1.79
CA LEU A 195 -15.58 -3.58 -1.07
C LEU A 195 -16.56 -4.02 0.02
N ALA A 196 -17.13 -3.07 0.76
CA ALA A 196 -18.12 -3.33 1.80
C ALA A 196 -19.37 -4.00 1.22
N ALA A 197 -19.87 -3.47 0.11
CA ALA A 197 -21.00 -4.06 -0.63
C ALA A 197 -20.65 -5.47 -1.15
N PHE A 198 -19.44 -5.67 -1.68
CA PHE A 198 -18.97 -6.98 -2.09
C PHE A 198 -18.91 -7.97 -0.93
N LEU A 199 -18.37 -7.57 0.23
CA LEU A 199 -18.21 -8.47 1.39
C LEU A 199 -19.48 -8.61 2.24
N GLY A 200 -20.44 -7.68 2.14
CA GLY A 200 -21.57 -7.58 3.06
C GLY A 200 -21.18 -7.17 4.47
N LYS A 201 -20.15 -6.30 4.60
CA LYS A 201 -19.58 -5.90 5.91
C LYS A 201 -19.70 -4.38 6.12
N PRO A 202 -19.84 -3.92 7.39
CA PRO A 202 -19.97 -2.50 7.69
C PRO A 202 -18.64 -1.73 7.47
N ILE A 203 -18.78 -0.40 7.26
CA ILE A 203 -17.65 0.53 7.22
C ILE A 203 -17.65 1.36 8.50
N TRP A 204 -16.50 1.43 9.16
CA TRP A 204 -16.22 2.31 10.27
C TRP A 204 -15.34 3.47 9.78
N ASP A 205 -15.96 4.56 9.41
CA ASP A 205 -15.28 5.76 8.88
C ASP A 205 -14.96 6.73 10.03
N ALA A 206 -13.68 6.84 10.38
CA ALA A 206 -13.18 7.76 11.40
C ALA A 206 -12.62 9.07 10.79
N ILE A 207 -12.96 9.35 9.52
CA ILE A 207 -12.49 10.54 8.82
C ILE A 207 -13.54 11.65 8.93
N VAL A 208 -13.24 12.63 9.75
CA VAL A 208 -14.01 13.86 9.92
C VAL A 208 -13.61 14.89 8.84
#